data_5e1cfc3720b172df59e0dd33872c0442
#
_entry.id   5e1cfc3720b172df59e0dd33872c0442
#
_cell.length_a   1.000
_cell.length_b   1.000
_cell.length_c   1.000
_cell.angle_alpha   90.00
_cell.angle_beta   90.00
_cell.angle_gamma   90.00
#
_symmetry.space_group_name_H-M   'P 1'
#
loop_
_entity.id
_entity.type
_entity.pdbx_description
1 polymer ?
#
loop_
_entity_poly.entity_id
_entity_poly.type
_entity_poly.pdbx_seq_one_letter_code
_entity_poly.pdbx_strand_id
1 'polypeptide(L)'
;MKDTNNLRQELMEAPSLDQFLSENQDSFNRDSICELLNRLFQKRRISKATLAKRSGMSEVYLHQVFSGRRNPSRSRLLCLCFGLNASLEETQELLKQCGFAQLYPKDRRDAIILYGILNGMDLFGVNDKLCAENEETLY
;
A
#
# COMPACT_ATOMS: atom_id res chain seq x y z
N MET A 1 18.04 11.72 -6.34
CA MET A 1 16.68 12.16 -5.95
C MET A 1 16.77 13.11 -4.77
N LYS A 2 16.04 14.20 -4.83
CA LYS A 2 15.99 15.16 -3.72
C LYS A 2 15.12 14.61 -2.58
N ASP A 3 15.51 14.85 -1.35
CA ASP A 3 14.69 14.46 -0.20
C ASP A 3 13.52 15.44 0.00
N THR A 4 12.61 15.08 0.89
CA THR A 4 11.39 15.87 1.13
C THR A 4 11.70 17.27 1.65
N ASN A 5 12.70 17.43 2.50
CA ASN A 5 13.07 18.72 3.06
C ASN A 5 13.63 19.66 2.02
N ASN A 6 14.48 19.15 1.11
CA ASN A 6 15.04 19.93 0.02
C ASN A 6 13.94 20.40 -0.94
N LEU A 7 12.99 19.53 -1.28
CA LEU A 7 11.87 19.89 -2.13
C LEU A 7 10.98 20.95 -1.47
N ARG A 8 10.73 20.84 -0.17
CA ARG A 8 9.95 21.84 0.57
C ARG A 8 10.61 23.22 0.50
N GLN A 9 11.92 23.28 0.70
CA GLN A 9 12.66 24.53 0.65
C GLN A 9 12.65 25.14 -0.74
N GLU A 10 12.86 24.34 -1.77
CA GLU A 10 12.78 24.81 -3.16
C GLU A 10 11.39 25.39 -3.49
N LEU A 11 10.32 24.72 -3.03
CA LEU A 11 8.97 25.20 -3.25
C LEU A 11 8.75 26.57 -2.58
N MET A 12 9.25 26.76 -1.37
CA MET A 12 9.16 28.01 -0.64
C MET A 12 9.91 29.15 -1.32
N GLU A 13 11.02 28.84 -1.99
CA GLU A 13 11.90 29.82 -2.63
C GLU A 13 11.61 30.00 -4.13
N ALA A 14 10.78 29.12 -4.72
CA ALA A 14 10.52 29.14 -6.15
C ALA A 14 9.72 30.38 -6.56
N PRO A 15 10.10 31.03 -7.69
CA PRO A 15 9.37 32.21 -8.16
C PRO A 15 7.96 31.89 -8.68
N SER A 16 7.69 30.64 -9.08
CA SER A 16 6.38 30.18 -9.52
C SER A 16 6.24 28.69 -9.32
N LEU A 17 4.97 28.24 -9.20
CA LEU A 17 4.68 26.82 -9.12
C LEU A 17 5.10 26.07 -10.39
N ASP A 18 4.82 26.66 -11.57
CA ASP A 18 5.18 26.04 -12.85
C ASP A 18 6.67 25.82 -12.96
N GLN A 19 7.48 26.76 -12.51
CA GLN A 19 8.94 26.62 -12.51
C GLN A 19 9.38 25.49 -11.56
N PHE A 20 8.81 25.43 -10.35
CA PHE A 20 9.12 24.37 -9.40
C PHE A 20 8.77 22.98 -9.97
N LEU A 21 7.59 22.83 -10.56
CA LEU A 21 7.16 21.57 -11.15
C LEU A 21 8.06 21.15 -12.31
N SER A 22 8.40 22.09 -13.18
CA SER A 22 9.27 21.85 -14.34
C SER A 22 10.68 21.40 -13.94
N GLU A 23 11.27 22.06 -12.94
CA GLU A 23 12.63 21.77 -12.48
C GLU A 23 12.72 20.48 -11.66
N ASN A 24 11.62 19.98 -11.11
CA ASN A 24 11.61 18.81 -10.24
C ASN A 24 10.78 17.64 -10.78
N GLN A 25 10.62 17.55 -12.09
CA GLN A 25 9.80 16.49 -12.71
C GLN A 25 10.21 15.08 -12.25
N ASP A 26 11.50 14.82 -12.12
CA ASP A 26 12.01 13.50 -11.74
C ASP A 26 11.82 13.19 -10.26
N SER A 27 11.48 14.20 -9.45
CA SER A 27 11.30 14.04 -8.00
C SER A 27 9.86 13.73 -7.59
N PHE A 28 8.90 13.80 -8.52
CA PHE A 28 7.50 13.51 -8.23
C PHE A 28 7.21 12.02 -8.33
N ASN A 29 6.33 11.56 -7.46
CA ASN A 29 5.79 10.20 -7.54
C ASN A 29 4.90 10.12 -8.79
N ARG A 30 5.40 9.43 -9.82
CA ARG A 30 4.67 9.21 -11.06
C ARG A 30 4.00 7.85 -11.11
N ASP A 31 4.42 6.95 -10.22
CA ASP A 31 3.88 5.60 -10.19
C ASP A 31 2.48 5.61 -9.58
N SER A 32 1.52 5.09 -10.32
CA SER A 32 0.19 4.87 -9.80
C SER A 32 0.17 3.66 -8.85
N ILE A 33 -0.89 3.54 -8.07
CA ILE A 33 -1.09 2.38 -7.19
C ILE A 33 -1.03 1.09 -8.01
N CYS A 34 -1.67 1.05 -9.19
CA CYS A 34 -1.68 -0.14 -10.02
C CYS A 34 -0.28 -0.51 -10.52
N GLU A 35 0.57 0.46 -10.84
CA GLU A 35 1.95 0.18 -11.26
C GLU A 35 2.76 -0.43 -10.13
N LEU A 36 2.65 0.12 -8.93
CA LEU A 36 3.35 -0.40 -7.74
C LEU A 36 2.90 -1.82 -7.41
N LEU A 37 1.59 -2.07 -7.46
CA LEU A 37 1.03 -3.40 -7.21
C LEU A 37 1.46 -4.41 -8.28
N ASN A 38 1.47 -4.02 -9.56
CA ASN A 38 1.91 -4.90 -10.64
C ASN A 38 3.38 -5.30 -10.47
N ARG A 39 4.26 -4.38 -10.07
CA ARG A 39 5.65 -4.72 -9.80
C ARG A 39 5.78 -5.74 -8.69
N LEU A 40 5.04 -5.55 -7.60
CA LEU A 40 5.08 -6.49 -6.48
C LEU A 40 4.49 -7.84 -6.88
N PHE A 41 3.39 -7.84 -7.62
CA PHE A 41 2.75 -9.05 -8.11
C PHE A 41 3.69 -9.88 -9.01
N GLN A 42 4.43 -9.22 -9.91
CA GLN A 42 5.34 -9.90 -10.83
C GLN A 42 6.47 -10.63 -10.10
N LYS A 43 6.84 -10.18 -8.91
CA LYS A 43 7.85 -10.84 -8.10
C LYS A 43 7.34 -12.12 -7.43
N ARG A 44 6.05 -12.37 -7.42
CA ARG A 44 5.39 -13.42 -6.62
C ARG A 44 4.91 -14.53 -7.54
N ARG A 45 5.12 -15.00 -8.41
CA ARG A 45 4.76 -16.16 -9.27
C ARG A 45 3.45 -16.85 -8.85
N ILE A 46 2.41 -16.07 -8.59
CA ILE A 46 1.07 -16.58 -8.30
C ILE A 46 0.09 -16.06 -9.35
N SER A 47 -1.01 -16.78 -9.54
CA SER A 47 -2.06 -16.33 -10.45
C SER A 47 -2.91 -15.25 -9.80
N LYS A 48 -3.61 -14.46 -10.62
CA LYS A 48 -4.57 -13.48 -10.12
C LYS A 48 -5.73 -14.15 -9.37
N ALA A 49 -6.14 -15.34 -9.79
CA ALA A 49 -7.17 -16.10 -9.09
C ALA A 49 -6.72 -16.47 -7.66
N THR A 50 -5.47 -16.92 -7.51
CA THR A 50 -4.89 -17.20 -6.20
C THR A 50 -4.78 -15.94 -5.35
N LEU A 51 -4.32 -14.84 -5.95
CA LEU A 51 -4.21 -13.56 -5.24
C LEU A 51 -5.58 -13.08 -4.76
N ALA A 52 -6.60 -13.14 -5.61
CA ALA A 52 -7.95 -12.74 -5.25
C ALA A 52 -8.46 -13.54 -4.04
N LYS A 53 -8.26 -14.83 -4.07
CA LYS A 53 -8.66 -15.73 -2.97
C LYS A 53 -7.94 -15.37 -1.66
N ARG A 54 -6.61 -15.19 -1.73
CA ARG A 54 -5.80 -14.86 -0.54
C ARG A 54 -6.09 -13.47 0.01
N SER A 55 -6.55 -12.56 -0.85
CA SER A 55 -6.82 -11.17 -0.52
C SER A 55 -8.29 -10.93 -0.15
N GLY A 56 -9.12 -11.96 -0.17
CA GLY A 56 -10.54 -11.85 0.19
C GLY A 56 -11.34 -10.96 -0.74
N MET A 57 -11.00 -10.93 -2.04
CA MET A 57 -11.70 -10.08 -3.00
C MET A 57 -12.02 -10.85 -4.28
N SER A 58 -12.97 -10.32 -5.07
CA SER A 58 -13.33 -10.92 -6.35
C SER A 58 -12.23 -10.69 -7.39
N GLU A 59 -12.16 -11.57 -8.38
CA GLU A 59 -11.24 -11.38 -9.51
C GLU A 59 -11.58 -10.12 -10.31
N VAL A 60 -12.87 -9.79 -10.42
CA VAL A 60 -13.32 -8.57 -11.10
C VAL A 60 -12.77 -7.33 -10.42
N TYR A 61 -12.88 -7.25 -9.09
CA TYR A 61 -12.32 -6.14 -8.32
C TYR A 61 -10.79 -6.07 -8.49
N LEU A 62 -10.13 -7.22 -8.42
CA LEU A 62 -8.69 -7.31 -8.58
C LEU A 62 -8.25 -6.78 -9.95
N HIS A 63 -8.94 -7.19 -11.02
CA HIS A 63 -8.66 -6.70 -12.37
C HIS A 63 -8.82 -5.19 -12.47
N GLN A 64 -9.86 -4.63 -11.84
CA GLN A 64 -10.08 -3.18 -11.82
C GLN A 64 -8.94 -2.44 -11.13
N VAL A 65 -8.45 -2.97 -10.01
CA VAL A 65 -7.31 -2.39 -9.29
C VAL A 65 -6.04 -2.45 -10.14
N PHE A 66 -5.75 -3.61 -10.72
CA PHE A 66 -4.51 -3.81 -11.50
C PHE A 66 -4.53 -3.09 -12.85
N SER A 67 -5.69 -2.72 -13.35
CA SER A 67 -5.82 -1.92 -14.58
C SER A 67 -5.86 -0.41 -14.33
N GLY A 68 -5.86 0.01 -13.06
CA GLY A 68 -5.92 1.42 -12.70
C GLY A 68 -7.31 2.03 -12.71
N ARG A 69 -8.35 1.21 -12.96
CA ARG A 69 -9.74 1.68 -12.97
C ARG A 69 -10.28 1.97 -11.58
N ARG A 70 -9.69 1.37 -10.56
CA ARG A 70 -10.13 1.52 -9.18
C ARG A 70 -8.92 1.60 -8.26
N ASN A 71 -8.95 2.57 -7.36
CA ASN A 71 -7.92 2.68 -6.32
C ASN A 71 -8.44 2.01 -5.05
N PRO A 72 -7.69 1.05 -4.49
CA PRO A 72 -8.10 0.40 -3.25
C PRO A 72 -7.96 1.37 -2.07
N SER A 73 -8.80 1.17 -1.06
CA SER A 73 -8.62 1.83 0.25
C SER A 73 -7.36 1.29 0.93
N ARG A 74 -6.96 1.93 2.03
CA ARG A 74 -5.84 1.45 2.85
C ARG A 74 -6.06 0.00 3.30
N SER A 75 -7.26 -0.30 3.80
CA SER A 75 -7.59 -1.66 4.26
C SER A 75 -7.52 -2.68 3.12
N ARG A 76 -8.04 -2.34 1.94
CA ARG A 76 -7.96 -3.23 0.76
C ARG A 76 -6.53 -3.40 0.28
N LEU A 77 -5.73 -2.34 0.35
CA LEU A 77 -4.32 -2.42 0.01
C LEU A 77 -3.58 -3.37 0.95
N LEU A 78 -3.89 -3.32 2.24
CA LEU A 78 -3.34 -4.27 3.22
C LEU A 78 -3.78 -5.71 2.93
N CYS A 79 -5.03 -5.91 2.51
CA CYS A 79 -5.51 -7.22 2.06
C CYS A 79 -4.62 -7.76 0.92
N LEU A 80 -4.30 -6.92 -0.05
CA LEU A 80 -3.41 -7.30 -1.15
C LEU A 80 -2.00 -7.61 -0.68
N CYS A 81 -1.48 -6.87 0.29
CA CYS A 81 -0.17 -7.15 0.87
C CYS A 81 -0.14 -8.54 1.52
N PHE A 82 -1.18 -8.91 2.25
CA PHE A 82 -1.28 -10.27 2.80
C PHE A 82 -1.38 -11.32 1.69
N GLY A 83 -2.19 -11.06 0.68
CA GLY A 83 -2.34 -11.98 -0.46
C GLY A 83 -1.05 -12.17 -1.25
N LEU A 84 -0.24 -11.13 -1.35
CA LEU A 84 1.06 -11.16 -2.01
C LEU A 84 2.18 -11.65 -1.09
N ASN A 85 1.88 -11.93 0.14
CA ASN A 85 2.86 -12.29 1.16
C ASN A 85 4.00 -11.27 1.23
N ALA A 86 3.64 -9.99 1.21
CA ALA A 86 4.60 -8.90 1.28
C ALA A 86 5.26 -8.85 2.65
N SER A 87 6.54 -8.50 2.68
CA SER A 87 7.26 -8.26 3.92
C SER A 87 6.74 -7.00 4.61
N LEU A 88 7.13 -6.80 5.87
CA LEU A 88 6.80 -5.57 6.57
C LEU A 88 7.37 -4.36 5.83
N GLU A 89 8.61 -4.44 5.37
CA GLU A 89 9.25 -3.35 4.64
C GLU A 89 8.52 -3.04 3.34
N GLU A 90 8.15 -4.07 2.58
CA GLU A 90 7.38 -3.91 1.34
C GLU A 90 6.01 -3.28 1.61
N THR A 91 5.33 -3.73 2.66
CA THR A 91 4.02 -3.22 3.06
C THR A 91 4.10 -1.74 3.44
N GLN A 92 5.03 -1.37 4.30
CA GLN A 92 5.22 0.00 4.76
C GLN A 92 5.58 0.93 3.60
N GLU A 93 6.46 0.48 2.72
CA GLU A 93 6.86 1.27 1.55
C GLU A 93 5.69 1.48 0.58
N LEU A 94 4.89 0.43 0.35
CA LEU A 94 3.72 0.52 -0.51
C LEU A 94 2.69 1.51 0.06
N LEU A 95 2.40 1.43 1.36
CA LEU A 95 1.50 2.37 2.02
C LEU A 95 1.98 3.80 1.85
N LYS A 96 3.26 4.03 2.10
CA LYS A 96 3.87 5.35 1.99
C LYS A 96 3.76 5.90 0.56
N GLN A 97 4.13 5.11 -0.43
CA GLN A 97 4.10 5.54 -1.83
C GLN A 97 2.69 5.78 -2.34
N CYS A 98 1.71 5.07 -1.80
CA CYS A 98 0.31 5.27 -2.14
C CYS A 98 -0.36 6.41 -1.37
N GLY A 99 0.37 7.12 -0.53
CA GLY A 99 -0.15 8.25 0.23
C GLY A 99 -0.96 7.86 1.46
N PHE A 100 -0.85 6.63 1.92
CA PHE A 100 -1.51 6.17 3.14
C PHE A 100 -0.55 6.22 4.33
N ALA A 101 -1.13 6.34 5.53
CA ALA A 101 -0.36 6.22 6.75
C ALA A 101 0.24 4.82 6.85
N GLN A 102 1.53 4.75 7.20
CA GLN A 102 2.18 3.48 7.50
C GLN A 102 1.58 2.86 8.76
N LEU A 103 1.77 1.56 8.93
CA LEU A 103 1.32 0.86 10.12
C LEU A 103 2.06 1.39 11.34
N TYR A 104 1.30 1.79 12.37
CA TYR A 104 1.83 2.46 13.55
C TYR A 104 1.59 1.60 14.80
N PRO A 105 2.65 1.17 15.52
CA PRO A 105 2.51 0.23 16.63
C PRO A 105 1.67 0.73 17.80
N LYS A 106 1.52 2.04 17.95
CA LYS A 106 0.70 2.61 19.02
C LYS A 106 -0.78 2.70 18.67
N ASP A 107 -1.15 2.48 17.41
CA ASP A 107 -2.53 2.29 17.00
C ASP A 107 -2.89 0.83 17.23
N ARG A 108 -3.96 0.57 17.99
CA ARG A 108 -4.31 -0.79 18.40
C ARG A 108 -4.60 -1.69 17.21
N ARG A 109 -5.37 -1.22 16.24
CA ARG A 109 -5.69 -1.99 15.03
C ARG A 109 -4.43 -2.29 14.24
N ASP A 110 -3.60 -1.28 14.01
CA ASP A 110 -2.35 -1.44 13.29
C ASP A 110 -1.39 -2.40 14.01
N ALA A 111 -1.36 -2.37 15.34
CA ALA A 111 -0.52 -3.28 16.12
C ALA A 111 -0.90 -4.75 15.85
N ILE A 112 -2.20 -5.04 15.76
CA ILE A 112 -2.68 -6.40 15.46
C ILE A 112 -2.26 -6.81 14.04
N ILE A 113 -2.37 -5.89 13.09
CA ILE A 113 -1.95 -6.14 11.69
C ILE A 113 -0.45 -6.38 11.62
N LEU A 114 0.34 -5.54 12.30
CA LEU A 114 1.80 -5.72 12.39
C LEU A 114 2.18 -7.07 12.98
N TYR A 115 1.51 -7.47 14.05
CA TYR A 115 1.72 -8.79 14.66
C TYR A 115 1.49 -9.91 13.64
N GLY A 116 0.42 -9.79 12.86
CA GLY A 116 0.10 -10.77 11.82
C GLY A 116 1.18 -10.87 10.75
N ILE A 117 1.66 -9.74 10.27
CA ILE A 117 2.73 -9.71 9.26
C ILE A 117 4.01 -10.34 9.82
N LEU A 118 4.41 -9.95 11.02
CA LEU A 118 5.64 -10.43 11.65
C LEU A 118 5.62 -11.92 11.99
N ASN A 119 4.43 -12.49 12.18
CA ASN A 119 4.28 -13.89 12.54
C ASN A 119 3.81 -14.78 11.38
N GLY A 120 3.81 -14.24 10.17
CA GLY A 120 3.46 -15.02 8.97
C GLY A 120 2.00 -15.45 8.91
N MET A 121 1.10 -14.71 9.55
CA MET A 121 -0.33 -15.01 9.50
C MET A 121 -0.91 -14.62 8.14
N ASP A 122 -1.94 -15.35 7.71
CA ASP A 122 -2.68 -14.95 6.52
C ASP A 122 -3.75 -13.88 6.88
N LEU A 123 -4.40 -13.36 5.84
CA LEU A 123 -5.44 -12.34 6.01
C LEU A 123 -6.57 -12.80 6.91
N PHE A 124 -7.00 -14.04 6.76
CA PHE A 124 -8.13 -14.58 7.51
C PHE A 124 -7.80 -14.70 8.99
N GLY A 125 -6.58 -15.12 9.32
CA GLY A 125 -6.09 -15.16 10.69
C GLY A 125 -6.02 -13.78 11.33
N VAL A 126 -5.56 -12.78 10.59
CA VAL A 126 -5.52 -11.40 11.09
C VAL A 126 -6.92 -10.85 11.29
N ASN A 127 -7.84 -11.09 10.36
CA ASN A 127 -9.23 -10.65 10.52
C ASN A 127 -9.90 -11.30 11.74
N ASP A 128 -9.62 -12.57 12.01
CA ASP A 128 -10.13 -13.24 13.21
C ASP A 128 -9.60 -12.57 14.48
N LYS A 129 -8.33 -12.20 14.51
CA LYS A 129 -7.74 -11.47 15.63
C LYS A 129 -8.35 -10.09 15.80
N LEU A 130 -8.53 -9.36 14.70
CA LEU A 130 -9.16 -8.04 14.75
C LEU A 130 -10.59 -8.14 15.29
N CYS A 131 -11.36 -9.11 14.81
CA CYS A 131 -12.72 -9.34 15.27
C CYS A 131 -12.76 -9.69 16.76
N ALA A 132 -11.87 -10.58 17.21
CA ALA A 132 -11.79 -10.99 18.61
C ALA A 132 -11.46 -9.81 19.54
N GLU A 133 -10.73 -8.83 19.06
CA GLU A 133 -10.32 -7.65 19.82
C GLU A 133 -11.26 -6.45 19.60
N ASN A 134 -12.40 -6.66 18.98
CA ASN A 134 -13.40 -5.62 18.66
C ASN A 134 -12.86 -4.49 17.79
N GLU A 135 -11.90 -4.81 16.93
CA GLU A 135 -11.39 -3.88 15.92
C GLU A 135 -12.02 -4.19 14.57
N GLU A 136 -12.11 -3.15 13.73
CA GLU A 136 -12.62 -3.31 12.38
C GLU A 136 -11.72 -4.23 11.56
N THR A 137 -12.32 -5.23 10.89
CA THR A 137 -11.58 -6.13 10.01
C THR A 137 -11.11 -5.41 8.75
N LEU A 138 -10.19 -6.06 8.01
CA LEU A 138 -9.64 -5.47 6.77
C LEU A 138 -10.63 -5.51 5.61
N TYR A 139 -11.62 -6.42 5.67
CA TYR A 139 -12.71 -6.44 4.69
C TYR A 139 -13.99 -6.90 5.32
#